data_d9efda9a5df9fe046ae006cdad5cfa14
#
_entry.id   d9efda9a5df9fe046ae006cdad5cfa14
#
_cell.length_a   1.000
_cell.length_b   1.000
_cell.length_c   1.000
_cell.angle_alpha   90.00
_cell.angle_beta   90.00
_cell.angle_gamma   90.00
#
_symmetry.space_group_name_H-M   'P 1'
#
loop_
_entity.id
_entity.type
_entity.pdbx_description
1 polymer ?
#
loop_
_entity_poly.entity_id
_entity_poly.type
_entity_poly.pdbx_seq_one_letter_code
_entity_poly.pdbx_strand_id
1 'polypeptide(L)'
;MPGAAARPTALILLFAALPLVWPSQVGAQPPVVEGVQLGPYEYETKPDDPAFRMYHPRKAPPAGPLLLQKGDRLAICGDSITEQRKYSRIIETYLTACTPQLGVTVRQYGWSGEKTDGFLRRMDKDCLTFEPTVATLCYGMNDARYRPFDVTNGRWYEDHYRAIVRQFKVHGVRVVVGTPGCAGKTASWVESRSGTLDQQNIALCALRDIAIGVAESEDCRLADVFWPMLQAQVFAPDQHGATADNPYEVAGADGIHPGWAGHVVMAYAFLKAMGLDGQIGEINVDLAGGSATGSEGHEVETTGPGVLRVTSSRYPFCATGDLHDDNSVRSGMTLVPFDAELNRLTLVASGGSADRYQVTWGGASREFTAAELERGVNLAAEFVENPFCAAFQEVDNAVEKKQAFETHQVKKVFHGRSGRDDFDQAVRDTEAERAPLAAAVQRPLPPVTHTIELRPVSASR
;
A
#
# COMPACT_ATOMS: atom_id res chain seq x y z
N MET A 1 33.44 -25.75 -48.21
CA MET A 1 33.68 -26.04 -46.78
C MET A 1 32.78 -25.13 -45.97
N PRO A 2 31.85 -25.67 -45.19
CA PRO A 2 30.83 -24.88 -44.54
C PRO A 2 31.26 -24.45 -43.14
N GLY A 3 31.01 -23.17 -42.82
CA GLY A 3 31.19 -22.59 -41.50
C GLY A 3 30.01 -22.92 -40.57
N ALA A 4 30.33 -23.41 -39.41
CA ALA A 4 29.37 -23.80 -38.40
C ALA A 4 28.73 -22.59 -37.73
N ALA A 5 27.38 -22.57 -37.71
CA ALA A 5 26.59 -21.63 -36.92
C ALA A 5 26.56 -22.09 -35.46
N ALA A 6 26.99 -21.24 -34.57
CA ALA A 6 26.85 -21.42 -33.12
C ALA A 6 25.42 -21.02 -32.67
N ARG A 7 24.77 -21.94 -31.98
CA ARG A 7 23.47 -21.68 -31.31
C ARG A 7 23.75 -21.01 -29.97
N PRO A 8 22.99 -20.01 -29.58
CA PRO A 8 23.08 -19.47 -28.21
C PRO A 8 22.36 -20.39 -27.23
N THR A 9 23.08 -20.83 -26.22
CA THR A 9 22.57 -21.57 -25.08
C THR A 9 21.88 -20.57 -24.15
N ALA A 10 20.58 -20.68 -24.01
CA ALA A 10 19.83 -19.90 -23.02
C ALA A 10 20.13 -20.45 -21.62
N LEU A 11 20.77 -19.64 -20.79
CA LEU A 11 21.03 -19.91 -19.38
C LEU A 11 19.76 -19.54 -18.60
N ILE A 12 18.97 -20.55 -18.20
CA ILE A 12 17.84 -20.39 -17.30
C ILE A 12 18.41 -20.27 -15.88
N LEU A 13 18.42 -19.05 -15.33
CA LEU A 13 18.70 -18.82 -13.92
C LEU A 13 17.45 -19.15 -13.10
N LEU A 14 17.44 -20.32 -12.45
CA LEU A 14 16.49 -20.63 -11.39
C LEU A 14 16.84 -19.79 -10.16
N PHE A 15 16.01 -18.81 -9.84
CA PHE A 15 16.03 -18.15 -8.53
C PHE A 15 15.30 -19.07 -7.54
N ALA A 16 16.07 -19.79 -6.73
CA ALA A 16 15.55 -20.46 -5.54
C ALA A 16 15.28 -19.38 -4.47
N ALA A 17 14.01 -19.15 -4.15
CA ALA A 17 13.63 -18.37 -3.00
C ALA A 17 14.00 -19.12 -1.73
N LEU A 18 15.09 -18.71 -1.08
CA LEU A 18 15.44 -19.18 0.26
C LEU A 18 14.53 -18.48 1.27
N PRO A 19 13.90 -19.20 2.21
CA PRO A 19 13.18 -18.57 3.29
C PRO A 19 14.15 -17.79 4.18
N LEU A 20 13.94 -16.48 4.30
CA LEU A 20 14.61 -15.65 5.29
C LEU A 20 14.13 -16.10 6.68
N VAL A 21 14.90 -16.95 7.32
CA VAL A 21 14.77 -17.23 8.76
C VAL A 21 15.44 -16.07 9.50
N TRP A 22 14.64 -15.21 10.10
CA TRP A 22 15.14 -14.16 10.96
C TRP A 22 15.66 -14.77 12.26
N PRO A 23 16.93 -14.54 12.64
CA PRO A 23 17.42 -14.96 13.96
C PRO A 23 16.82 -14.07 15.05
N SER A 24 16.25 -14.70 16.07
CA SER A 24 15.82 -14.04 17.30
C SER A 24 17.03 -13.35 17.93
N GLN A 25 17.02 -12.03 18.00
CA GLN A 25 18.13 -11.26 18.57
C GLN A 25 17.97 -11.10 20.08
N VAL A 26 18.96 -11.57 20.78
CA VAL A 26 19.30 -11.18 22.18
C VAL A 26 19.63 -9.68 22.18
N GLY A 27 19.08 -8.94 23.15
CA GLY A 27 19.15 -7.48 23.22
C GLY A 27 20.56 -6.91 22.99
N ALA A 28 20.72 -6.28 21.85
CA ALA A 28 21.91 -5.49 21.56
C ALA A 28 21.80 -4.14 22.28
N GLN A 29 22.85 -3.75 23.00
CA GLN A 29 22.96 -2.40 23.57
C GLN A 29 22.93 -1.39 22.40
N PRO A 30 22.25 -0.24 22.59
CA PRO A 30 22.18 0.77 21.55
C PRO A 30 23.58 1.24 21.14
N PRO A 31 23.84 1.44 19.84
CA PRO A 31 25.15 1.90 19.38
C PRO A 31 25.44 3.28 19.96
N VAL A 32 26.58 3.43 20.62
CA VAL A 32 27.08 4.72 21.10
C VAL A 32 27.66 5.46 19.88
N VAL A 33 26.93 6.44 19.36
CA VAL A 33 27.50 7.43 18.43
C VAL A 33 28.13 8.51 19.30
N GLU A 34 29.42 8.80 19.10
CA GLU A 34 30.16 9.80 19.89
C GLU A 34 29.37 11.11 19.97
N GLY A 35 28.96 11.50 21.17
CA GLY A 35 28.26 12.77 21.45
C GLY A 35 26.74 12.76 21.32
N VAL A 36 26.08 11.66 20.92
CA VAL A 36 24.62 11.57 20.87
C VAL A 36 24.12 10.55 21.87
N GLN A 37 23.42 11.00 22.90
CA GLN A 37 22.73 10.12 23.84
C GLN A 37 21.42 9.66 23.14
N LEU A 38 21.45 8.46 22.58
CA LEU A 38 20.26 7.83 22.04
C LEU A 38 19.28 7.53 23.17
N GLY A 39 18.00 7.84 22.98
CA GLY A 39 16.96 7.62 24.00
C GLY A 39 16.76 6.14 24.36
N PRO A 40 15.91 5.81 25.32
CA PRO A 40 15.67 4.44 25.80
C PRO A 40 14.83 3.59 24.81
N TYR A 41 14.87 3.89 23.52
CA TYR A 41 14.06 3.22 22.50
C TYR A 41 14.85 2.09 21.84
N GLU A 42 14.13 1.08 21.36
CA GLU A 42 14.66 0.17 20.34
C GLU A 42 14.73 0.90 19.01
N TYR A 43 15.75 0.57 18.22
CA TYR A 43 15.97 1.16 16.90
C TYR A 43 15.75 0.13 15.80
N GLU A 44 15.37 0.61 14.62
CA GLU A 44 15.26 -0.24 13.44
C GLU A 44 16.61 -0.86 13.09
N THR A 45 16.58 -2.09 12.60
CA THR A 45 17.73 -2.69 11.96
C THR A 45 18.01 -1.97 10.65
N LYS A 46 19.20 -1.40 10.53
CA LYS A 46 19.62 -0.72 9.31
C LYS A 46 20.16 -1.73 8.29
N PRO A 47 19.83 -1.56 6.99
CA PRO A 47 20.56 -2.25 5.93
C PRO A 47 22.07 -1.94 6.01
N ASP A 48 22.90 -2.90 5.61
CA ASP A 48 24.35 -2.71 5.54
C ASP A 48 24.74 -1.95 4.26
N ASP A 49 24.32 -0.68 4.23
CA ASP A 49 24.63 0.25 3.14
C ASP A 49 25.01 1.61 3.72
N PRO A 50 26.01 2.32 3.15
CA PRO A 50 26.44 3.64 3.59
C PRO A 50 25.32 4.68 3.66
N ALA A 51 24.32 4.60 2.80
CA ALA A 51 23.20 5.54 2.75
C ALA A 51 22.39 5.57 4.05
N PHE A 52 22.41 4.48 4.84
CA PHE A 52 21.65 4.41 6.10
C PHE A 52 22.46 4.76 7.36
N ARG A 53 23.75 5.01 7.24
CA ARG A 53 24.63 5.19 8.43
C ARG A 53 24.20 6.35 9.33
N MET A 54 23.74 7.43 8.72
CA MET A 54 23.35 8.66 9.43
C MET A 54 21.99 8.58 10.12
N TYR A 55 21.15 7.61 9.78
CA TYR A 55 19.82 7.48 10.36
C TYR A 55 19.84 6.58 11.58
N HIS A 56 19.06 6.96 12.60
CA HIS A 56 18.82 6.17 13.81
C HIS A 56 17.32 6.12 14.08
N PRO A 57 16.53 5.55 13.15
CA PRO A 57 15.09 5.55 13.28
C PRO A 57 14.66 4.68 14.46
N ARG A 58 13.78 5.20 15.28
CA ARG A 58 13.13 4.45 16.36
C ARG A 58 12.36 3.27 15.75
N LYS A 59 12.37 2.10 16.41
CA LYS A 59 11.62 0.94 15.94
C LYS A 59 10.12 1.24 15.95
N ALA A 60 9.46 1.04 14.80
CA ALA A 60 8.03 1.20 14.70
C ALA A 60 7.31 0.06 15.44
N PRO A 61 6.17 0.33 16.11
CA PRO A 61 5.36 -0.73 16.70
C PRO A 61 4.83 -1.68 15.61
N PRO A 62 4.69 -2.98 15.91
CA PRO A 62 4.14 -3.93 14.96
C PRO A 62 2.68 -3.61 14.63
N ALA A 63 2.24 -4.01 13.44
CA ALA A 63 0.84 -3.96 13.08
C ALA A 63 0.01 -4.80 14.07
N GLY A 64 -1.11 -4.25 14.50
CA GLY A 64 -2.02 -4.97 15.39
C GLY A 64 -3.10 -5.74 14.62
N PRO A 65 -4.08 -6.34 15.32
CA PRO A 65 -5.21 -7.01 14.69
C PRO A 65 -6.07 -6.03 13.87
N LEU A 66 -7.02 -6.57 13.10
CA LEU A 66 -7.91 -5.77 12.24
C LEU A 66 -8.57 -4.63 13.04
N LEU A 67 -8.30 -3.40 12.62
CA LEU A 67 -8.87 -2.18 13.19
C LEU A 67 -10.28 -1.90 12.63
N LEU A 68 -10.48 -2.24 11.35
CA LEU A 68 -11.71 -1.91 10.63
C LEU A 68 -12.89 -2.74 11.12
N GLN A 69 -14.06 -2.13 11.16
CA GLN A 69 -15.34 -2.75 11.47
C GLN A 69 -16.27 -2.64 10.25
N LYS A 70 -17.24 -3.52 10.18
CA LYS A 70 -18.22 -3.50 9.09
C LYS A 70 -18.98 -2.19 9.06
N GLY A 71 -19.00 -1.55 7.87
CA GLY A 71 -19.69 -0.29 7.65
C GLY A 71 -18.92 0.95 8.10
N ASP A 72 -17.61 0.83 8.38
CA ASP A 72 -16.78 1.99 8.71
C ASP A 72 -16.77 3.06 7.62
N ARG A 73 -16.61 4.29 8.07
CA ARG A 73 -16.40 5.48 7.25
C ARG A 73 -14.97 5.96 7.45
N LEU A 74 -14.11 5.67 6.47
CA LEU A 74 -12.68 5.99 6.53
C LEU A 74 -12.42 7.38 5.94
N ALA A 75 -11.81 8.27 6.72
CA ALA A 75 -11.26 9.55 6.27
C ALA A 75 -9.75 9.40 5.99
N ILE A 76 -9.30 9.70 4.77
CA ILE A 76 -7.88 9.71 4.39
C ILE A 76 -7.42 11.17 4.32
N CYS A 77 -6.61 11.61 5.28
CA CYS A 77 -6.21 12.99 5.48
C CYS A 77 -4.69 13.15 5.27
N GLY A 78 -4.30 14.24 4.62
CA GLY A 78 -2.89 14.55 4.39
C GLY A 78 -2.70 15.75 3.45
N ASP A 79 -1.48 15.95 3.04
CA ASP A 79 -1.03 17.09 2.24
C ASP A 79 -1.18 16.89 0.71
N SER A 80 -0.29 17.50 -0.10
CA SER A 80 -0.28 17.38 -1.56
C SER A 80 -0.11 15.94 -2.05
N ILE A 81 0.62 15.10 -1.32
CA ILE A 81 0.83 13.70 -1.66
C ILE A 81 -0.51 12.95 -1.57
N THR A 82 -1.32 13.23 -0.55
CA THR A 82 -2.69 12.70 -0.43
C THR A 82 -3.62 13.28 -1.49
N GLU A 83 -3.48 14.57 -1.82
CA GLU A 83 -4.28 15.22 -2.86
C GLU A 83 -4.06 14.62 -4.26
N GLN A 84 -2.92 13.99 -4.52
CA GLN A 84 -2.68 13.24 -5.76
C GLN A 84 -3.65 12.06 -5.93
N ARG A 85 -4.33 11.60 -4.89
CA ARG A 85 -5.31 10.52 -4.90
C ARG A 85 -4.77 9.17 -5.38
N LYS A 86 -3.48 8.92 -5.27
CA LYS A 86 -2.87 7.67 -5.70
C LYS A 86 -2.95 6.61 -4.59
N TYR A 87 -2.26 6.81 -3.45
CA TYR A 87 -2.34 5.81 -2.37
C TYR A 87 -3.74 5.69 -1.76
N SER A 88 -4.51 6.78 -1.70
CA SER A 88 -5.89 6.75 -1.24
C SER A 88 -6.80 5.96 -2.19
N ARG A 89 -6.57 6.05 -3.51
CA ARG A 89 -7.23 5.23 -4.52
C ARG A 89 -6.87 3.76 -4.36
N ILE A 90 -5.58 3.42 -4.17
CA ILE A 90 -5.15 2.03 -3.90
C ILE A 90 -5.86 1.49 -2.66
N ILE A 91 -5.90 2.24 -1.55
CA ILE A 91 -6.56 1.82 -0.30
C ILE A 91 -8.05 1.60 -0.54
N GLU A 92 -8.77 2.54 -1.15
CA GLU A 92 -10.20 2.40 -1.37
C GLU A 92 -10.53 1.26 -2.34
N THR A 93 -9.79 1.13 -3.44
CA THR A 93 -9.96 0.03 -4.38
C THR A 93 -9.71 -1.32 -3.72
N TYR A 94 -8.65 -1.41 -2.88
CA TYR A 94 -8.38 -2.61 -2.07
C TYR A 94 -9.55 -2.94 -1.13
N LEU A 95 -10.02 -1.98 -0.35
CA LEU A 95 -11.12 -2.19 0.60
C LEU A 95 -12.42 -2.59 -0.11
N THR A 96 -12.66 -2.06 -1.31
CA THR A 96 -13.86 -2.36 -2.10
C THR A 96 -13.77 -3.74 -2.78
N ALA A 97 -12.64 -4.07 -3.40
CA ALA A 97 -12.49 -5.27 -4.22
C ALA A 97 -11.98 -6.48 -3.43
N CYS A 98 -11.01 -6.27 -2.53
CA CYS A 98 -10.33 -7.34 -1.80
C CYS A 98 -11.00 -7.68 -0.47
N THR A 99 -11.74 -6.73 0.14
CA THR A 99 -12.42 -6.93 1.43
C THR A 99 -13.88 -6.42 1.41
N PRO A 100 -14.69 -6.75 0.38
CA PRO A 100 -16.05 -6.19 0.21
C PRO A 100 -16.98 -6.50 1.38
N GLN A 101 -16.73 -7.58 2.13
CA GLN A 101 -17.52 -7.96 3.31
C GLN A 101 -17.45 -6.93 4.45
N LEU A 102 -16.43 -6.07 4.47
CA LEU A 102 -16.32 -5.00 5.46
C LEU A 102 -17.25 -3.82 5.13
N GLY A 103 -17.62 -3.61 3.86
CA GLY A 103 -18.51 -2.53 3.46
C GLY A 103 -17.98 -1.15 3.87
N VAL A 104 -16.66 -0.94 3.88
CA VAL A 104 -16.03 0.33 4.25
C VAL A 104 -16.28 1.37 3.18
N THR A 105 -16.66 2.57 3.59
CA THR A 105 -16.76 3.74 2.70
C THR A 105 -15.58 4.67 2.95
N VAL A 106 -15.09 5.35 1.93
CA VAL A 106 -13.88 6.17 2.03
C VAL A 106 -14.16 7.60 1.55
N ARG A 107 -13.54 8.59 2.20
CA ARG A 107 -13.41 9.97 1.71
C ARG A 107 -11.95 10.40 1.81
N GLN A 108 -11.51 11.17 0.82
CA GLN A 108 -10.13 11.69 0.74
C GLN A 108 -10.14 13.21 0.98
N TYR A 109 -9.21 13.69 1.84
CA TYR A 109 -9.11 15.08 2.31
C TYR A 109 -7.73 15.70 2.10
N GLY A 110 -7.00 15.27 1.07
CA GLY A 110 -5.68 15.82 0.75
C GLY A 110 -5.73 17.31 0.35
N TRP A 111 -4.71 18.07 0.79
CA TRP A 111 -4.60 19.50 0.50
C TRP A 111 -3.15 19.91 0.27
N SER A 112 -2.85 20.41 -0.94
CA SER A 112 -1.49 20.81 -1.33
C SER A 112 -0.86 21.84 -0.40
N GLY A 113 0.39 21.56 0.00
CA GLY A 113 1.19 22.44 0.85
C GLY A 113 0.74 22.48 2.31
N GLU A 114 -0.24 21.65 2.68
CA GLU A 114 -0.80 21.67 4.03
C GLU A 114 0.17 21.06 5.05
N LYS A 115 0.18 21.65 6.21
CA LYS A 115 0.80 21.17 7.44
C LYS A 115 -0.28 20.77 8.45
N THR A 116 0.12 20.12 9.51
CA THR A 116 -0.78 19.69 10.60
C THR A 116 -1.66 20.81 11.13
N ASP A 117 -1.17 22.03 11.31
CA ASP A 117 -1.96 23.19 11.75
C ASP A 117 -3.05 23.60 10.75
N GLY A 118 -2.79 23.37 9.46
CA GLY A 118 -3.76 23.67 8.39
C GLY A 118 -4.97 22.77 8.48
N PHE A 119 -4.73 21.46 8.57
CA PHE A 119 -5.80 20.49 8.69
C PHE A 119 -6.59 20.67 9.99
N LEU A 120 -5.91 20.89 11.11
CA LEU A 120 -6.58 21.15 12.40
C LEU A 120 -7.60 22.28 12.31
N ARG A 121 -7.30 23.35 11.54
CA ARG A 121 -8.24 24.49 11.38
C ARG A 121 -9.47 24.20 10.52
N ARG A 122 -9.39 23.21 9.60
CA ARG A 122 -10.49 22.90 8.67
C ARG A 122 -11.21 21.59 8.96
N MET A 123 -10.64 20.72 9.83
CA MET A 123 -11.12 19.34 9.98
C MET A 123 -12.57 19.25 10.45
N ASP A 124 -13.03 20.18 11.28
CA ASP A 124 -14.43 20.18 11.76
C ASP A 124 -15.42 20.34 10.60
N LYS A 125 -15.16 21.33 9.72
CA LYS A 125 -16.00 21.59 8.55
C LYS A 125 -15.85 20.56 7.45
N ASP A 126 -14.60 20.25 7.08
CA ASP A 126 -14.33 19.47 5.89
C ASP A 126 -14.46 17.97 6.11
N CYS A 127 -14.14 17.49 7.32
CA CYS A 127 -14.03 16.07 7.61
C CYS A 127 -15.07 15.57 8.62
N LEU A 128 -15.14 16.20 9.81
CA LEU A 128 -16.02 15.74 10.89
C LEU A 128 -17.50 15.89 10.55
N THR A 129 -17.87 16.84 9.68
CA THR A 129 -19.23 16.96 9.11
C THR A 129 -19.73 15.65 8.49
N PHE A 130 -18.84 14.78 8.00
CA PHE A 130 -19.20 13.50 7.36
C PHE A 130 -19.05 12.31 8.31
N GLU A 131 -18.90 12.55 9.60
CA GLU A 131 -18.93 11.57 10.69
C GLU A 131 -18.01 10.35 10.42
N PRO A 132 -16.71 10.53 10.17
CA PRO A 132 -15.82 9.41 10.01
C PRO A 132 -15.79 8.53 11.26
N THR A 133 -15.57 7.23 11.10
CA THR A 133 -15.38 6.28 12.22
C THR A 133 -13.93 5.83 12.34
N VAL A 134 -13.17 5.98 11.26
CA VAL A 134 -11.72 5.75 11.19
C VAL A 134 -11.08 6.88 10.40
N ALA A 135 -9.90 7.32 10.80
CA ALA A 135 -9.11 8.29 10.06
C ALA A 135 -7.66 7.81 9.89
N THR A 136 -7.10 8.01 8.71
CA THR A 136 -5.65 7.91 8.47
C THR A 136 -5.08 9.30 8.26
N LEU A 137 -3.92 9.56 8.84
CA LEU A 137 -3.23 10.85 8.79
C LEU A 137 -1.86 10.66 8.15
N CYS A 138 -1.50 11.47 7.15
CA CYS A 138 -0.17 11.45 6.54
C CYS A 138 0.36 12.87 6.38
N TYR A 139 1.02 13.36 7.41
CA TYR A 139 1.62 14.69 7.49
C TYR A 139 3.09 14.60 7.87
N GLY A 140 3.83 15.69 7.67
CA GLY A 140 5.24 15.81 8.02
C GLY A 140 6.11 16.38 6.91
N MET A 141 5.81 16.11 5.64
CA MET A 141 6.63 16.60 4.52
C MET A 141 6.71 18.15 4.53
N ASN A 142 5.58 18.83 4.61
CA ASN A 142 5.55 20.30 4.71
C ASN A 142 5.86 20.81 6.13
N ASP A 143 5.60 20.01 7.16
CA ASP A 143 5.89 20.33 8.56
C ASP A 143 7.40 20.37 8.81
N ALA A 144 8.21 19.57 8.11
CA ALA A 144 9.67 19.63 8.13
C ALA A 144 10.21 20.94 7.56
N ARG A 145 9.38 21.72 6.84
CA ARG A 145 9.71 23.03 6.28
C ARG A 145 10.91 23.01 5.33
N TYR A 146 11.24 21.85 4.79
CA TYR A 146 12.34 21.64 3.85
C TYR A 146 13.66 22.23 4.35
N ARG A 147 14.05 21.91 5.58
CA ARG A 147 15.26 22.43 6.22
C ARG A 147 15.80 21.42 7.26
N PRO A 148 17.04 21.60 7.75
CA PRO A 148 17.57 20.79 8.85
C PRO A 148 16.61 20.77 10.04
N PHE A 149 16.62 19.65 10.79
CA PHE A 149 15.76 19.48 11.95
C PHE A 149 16.00 20.58 13.00
N ASP A 150 14.91 21.06 13.53
CA ASP A 150 14.86 22.07 14.60
C ASP A 150 13.90 21.59 15.69
N VAL A 151 14.36 21.54 16.92
CA VAL A 151 13.58 21.03 18.07
C VAL A 151 12.27 21.84 18.28
N THR A 152 12.30 23.15 18.04
CA THR A 152 11.11 23.99 18.17
C THR A 152 10.07 23.62 17.11
N ASN A 153 10.53 23.34 15.87
CA ASN A 153 9.67 22.86 14.81
C ASN A 153 9.15 21.45 15.09
N GLY A 154 9.99 20.57 15.66
CA GLY A 154 9.57 19.24 16.08
C GLY A 154 8.45 19.27 17.12
N ARG A 155 8.58 20.12 18.15
CA ARG A 155 7.52 20.32 19.16
C ARG A 155 6.25 20.91 18.55
N TRP A 156 6.38 21.87 17.65
CA TRP A 156 5.24 22.45 16.95
C TRP A 156 4.48 21.39 16.14
N TYR A 157 5.18 20.50 15.43
CA TYR A 157 4.58 19.39 14.70
C TYR A 157 3.88 18.41 15.66
N GLU A 158 4.55 18.02 16.75
CA GLU A 158 3.99 17.13 17.77
C GLU A 158 2.69 17.68 18.36
N ASP A 159 2.68 18.95 18.77
CA ASP A 159 1.52 19.59 19.41
C ASP A 159 0.29 19.59 18.46
N HIS A 160 0.49 19.95 17.19
CA HIS A 160 -0.59 19.99 16.22
C HIS A 160 -1.05 18.60 15.79
N TYR A 161 -0.11 17.67 15.60
CA TYR A 161 -0.46 16.29 15.25
C TYR A 161 -1.27 15.63 16.37
N ARG A 162 -0.83 15.80 17.60
CA ARG A 162 -1.54 15.34 18.79
C ARG A 162 -2.92 15.98 18.92
N ALA A 163 -3.06 17.26 18.63
CA ALA A 163 -4.33 17.96 18.66
C ALA A 163 -5.32 17.39 17.64
N ILE A 164 -4.86 17.08 16.40
CA ILE A 164 -5.69 16.41 15.39
C ILE A 164 -6.18 15.05 15.89
N VAL A 165 -5.27 14.23 16.43
CA VAL A 165 -5.60 12.90 16.96
C VAL A 165 -6.65 13.01 18.05
N ARG A 166 -6.47 13.92 18.99
CA ARG A 166 -7.40 14.13 20.11
C ARG A 166 -8.76 14.63 19.64
N GLN A 167 -8.79 15.51 18.64
CA GLN A 167 -10.05 16.00 18.07
C GLN A 167 -10.82 14.85 17.41
N PHE A 168 -10.18 13.96 16.68
CA PHE A 168 -10.82 12.74 16.15
C PHE A 168 -11.33 11.83 17.28
N LYS A 169 -10.53 11.60 18.31
CA LYS A 169 -10.90 10.73 19.46
C LYS A 169 -12.12 11.26 20.23
N VAL A 170 -12.24 12.58 20.41
CA VAL A 170 -13.41 13.20 21.04
C VAL A 170 -14.69 12.88 20.25
N HIS A 171 -14.60 12.69 18.96
CA HIS A 171 -15.71 12.28 18.08
C HIS A 171 -15.83 10.74 17.94
N GLY A 172 -15.11 9.96 18.74
CA GLY A 172 -15.16 8.49 18.70
C GLY A 172 -14.45 7.87 17.48
N VAL A 173 -13.64 8.63 16.77
CA VAL A 173 -12.93 8.17 15.57
C VAL A 173 -11.65 7.43 15.97
N ARG A 174 -11.45 6.22 15.45
CA ARG A 174 -10.18 5.47 15.57
C ARG A 174 -9.18 6.04 14.59
N VAL A 175 -7.94 6.24 15.04
CA VAL A 175 -6.92 6.94 14.25
C VAL A 175 -5.76 6.02 13.92
N VAL A 176 -5.30 6.10 12.67
CA VAL A 176 -4.02 5.57 12.19
C VAL A 176 -3.12 6.77 11.91
N VAL A 177 -2.12 6.95 12.75
CA VAL A 177 -1.10 7.99 12.59
C VAL A 177 -0.10 7.52 11.53
N GLY A 178 0.08 8.28 10.46
CA GLY A 178 1.09 8.01 9.45
C GLY A 178 2.34 8.88 9.64
N THR A 179 3.48 8.33 9.29
CA THR A 179 4.73 9.11 9.21
C THR A 179 4.83 9.82 7.86
N PRO A 180 5.65 10.89 7.71
CA PRO A 180 5.95 11.42 6.38
C PRO A 180 6.64 10.37 5.50
N GLY A 181 6.68 10.57 4.18
CA GLY A 181 7.59 9.87 3.28
C GLY A 181 9.01 10.42 3.35
N CYS A 182 9.94 9.84 2.57
CA CYS A 182 11.28 10.39 2.38
C CYS A 182 11.31 11.37 1.20
N ALA A 183 12.38 12.17 1.11
CA ALA A 183 12.72 12.96 -0.07
C ALA A 183 13.76 12.21 -0.93
N GLY A 184 13.58 12.22 -2.25
CA GLY A 184 14.51 11.60 -3.20
C GLY A 184 15.55 12.57 -3.73
N LYS A 185 15.20 13.86 -3.80
CA LYS A 185 16.09 14.98 -4.15
C LYS A 185 15.57 16.29 -3.57
N THR A 186 16.42 17.30 -3.54
CA THR A 186 16.00 18.64 -3.15
C THR A 186 15.06 19.21 -4.23
N ALA A 187 13.84 19.55 -3.84
CA ALA A 187 12.87 20.12 -4.75
C ALA A 187 13.26 21.54 -5.18
N SER A 188 13.07 21.86 -6.47
CA SER A 188 13.53 23.14 -7.06
C SER A 188 12.96 24.39 -6.37
N TRP A 189 11.75 24.29 -5.81
CA TRP A 189 11.11 25.43 -5.11
C TRP A 189 11.65 25.69 -3.70
N VAL A 190 12.56 24.83 -3.18
CA VAL A 190 13.08 24.94 -1.81
C VAL A 190 14.59 25.12 -1.72
N GLU A 191 15.29 25.19 -2.85
CA GLU A 191 16.76 25.28 -2.94
C GLU A 191 17.41 26.28 -2.00
N SER A 192 16.77 27.42 -1.76
CA SER A 192 17.29 28.47 -0.87
C SER A 192 17.11 28.18 0.64
N ARG A 193 16.41 27.10 1.02
CA ARG A 193 16.01 26.80 2.42
C ARG A 193 16.48 25.47 2.92
N SER A 194 16.78 24.53 2.04
CA SER A 194 16.74 23.10 2.37
C SER A 194 18.00 22.58 3.07
N GLY A 195 19.14 23.25 2.98
CA GLY A 195 20.38 22.56 3.29
C GLY A 195 20.65 21.42 2.30
N THR A 196 21.12 20.27 2.78
CA THR A 196 21.36 19.08 1.96
C THR A 196 20.15 18.15 1.97
N LEU A 197 20.06 17.23 0.99
CA LEU A 197 19.06 16.17 0.96
C LEU A 197 19.11 15.30 2.23
N ASP A 198 20.31 14.98 2.70
CA ASP A 198 20.51 14.21 3.93
C ASP A 198 19.94 14.93 5.15
N GLN A 199 20.18 16.23 5.27
CA GLN A 199 19.62 17.03 6.36
C GLN A 199 18.09 17.09 6.32
N GLN A 200 17.50 17.13 5.12
CA GLN A 200 16.05 17.06 4.94
C GLN A 200 15.50 15.69 5.36
N ASN A 201 16.14 14.60 4.93
CA ASN A 201 15.70 13.26 5.32
C ASN A 201 15.95 12.96 6.80
N ILE A 202 16.99 13.50 7.42
CA ILE A 202 17.19 13.45 8.88
C ILE A 202 16.03 14.17 9.59
N ALA A 203 15.60 15.35 9.09
CA ALA A 203 14.45 16.05 9.65
C ALA A 203 13.16 15.24 9.51
N LEU A 204 12.91 14.62 8.36
CA LEU A 204 11.74 13.74 8.14
C LEU A 204 11.79 12.49 9.04
N CYS A 205 12.97 11.90 9.24
CA CYS A 205 13.18 10.80 10.17
C CYS A 205 12.87 11.21 11.62
N ALA A 206 13.27 12.41 12.03
CA ALA A 206 12.93 12.94 13.36
C ALA A 206 11.41 13.17 13.51
N LEU A 207 10.72 13.69 12.48
CA LEU A 207 9.27 13.82 12.49
C LEU A 207 8.56 12.46 12.50
N ARG A 208 9.12 11.44 11.83
CA ARG A 208 8.66 10.06 11.94
C ARG A 208 8.69 9.58 13.39
N ASP A 209 9.80 9.77 14.09
CA ASP A 209 9.95 9.33 15.48
C ASP A 209 9.02 10.08 16.43
N ILE A 210 8.73 11.36 16.13
CA ILE A 210 7.70 12.14 16.84
C ILE A 210 6.31 11.54 16.58
N ALA A 211 5.99 11.19 15.34
CA ALA A 211 4.70 10.57 14.99
C ALA A 211 4.51 9.22 15.71
N ILE A 212 5.57 8.41 15.85
CA ILE A 212 5.56 7.19 16.68
C ILE A 212 5.20 7.53 18.12
N GLY A 213 5.85 8.54 18.71
CA GLY A 213 5.56 8.99 20.09
C GLY A 213 4.13 9.49 20.26
N VAL A 214 3.56 10.16 19.27
CA VAL A 214 2.14 10.56 19.25
C VAL A 214 1.23 9.33 19.20
N ALA A 215 1.49 8.40 18.31
CA ALA A 215 0.69 7.18 18.16
C ALA A 215 0.66 6.37 19.45
N GLU A 216 1.81 6.14 20.07
CA GLU A 216 1.91 5.39 21.32
C GLU A 216 1.23 6.10 22.49
N SER A 217 1.50 7.39 22.69
CA SER A 217 0.94 8.14 23.82
C SER A 217 -0.57 8.39 23.70
N GLU A 218 -1.10 8.37 22.51
CA GLU A 218 -2.54 8.50 22.23
C GLU A 218 -3.23 7.14 21.96
N ASP A 219 -2.55 6.01 22.15
CA ASP A 219 -3.07 4.66 21.89
C ASP A 219 -3.71 4.55 20.48
N CYS A 220 -2.94 4.91 19.48
CA CYS A 220 -3.32 4.87 18.07
C CYS A 220 -2.48 3.85 17.30
N ARG A 221 -2.97 3.41 16.14
CA ARG A 221 -2.15 2.65 15.19
C ARG A 221 -1.14 3.56 14.51
N LEU A 222 -0.05 2.96 14.05
CA LEU A 222 0.99 3.65 13.28
C LEU A 222 1.15 3.03 11.90
N ALA A 223 1.19 3.87 10.87
CA ALA A 223 1.63 3.53 9.53
C ALA A 223 3.01 4.16 9.28
N ASP A 224 4.06 3.35 9.32
CA ASP A 224 5.41 3.81 9.03
C ASP A 224 5.64 3.88 7.52
N VAL A 225 5.56 5.06 6.96
CA VAL A 225 5.80 5.32 5.55
C VAL A 225 7.28 5.62 5.29
N PHE A 226 7.93 6.37 6.19
CA PHE A 226 9.28 6.89 5.96
C PHE A 226 10.31 5.81 5.74
N TRP A 227 10.40 4.85 6.68
CA TRP A 227 11.52 3.92 6.69
C TRP A 227 11.48 2.92 5.52
N PRO A 228 10.32 2.28 5.19
CA PRO A 228 10.21 1.47 3.99
C PRO A 228 10.42 2.27 2.70
N MET A 229 9.92 3.51 2.62
CA MET A 229 10.09 4.35 1.43
C MET A 229 11.54 4.77 1.23
N LEU A 230 12.27 5.09 2.30
CA LEU A 230 13.71 5.41 2.21
C LEU A 230 14.52 4.20 1.75
N GLN A 231 14.20 3.00 2.24
CA GLN A 231 14.85 1.78 1.78
C GLN A 231 14.55 1.53 0.29
N ALA A 232 13.29 1.66 -0.10
CA ALA A 232 12.91 1.55 -1.51
C ALA A 232 13.61 2.60 -2.38
N GLN A 233 13.71 3.86 -1.93
CA GLN A 233 14.39 4.94 -2.66
C GLN A 233 15.88 4.62 -2.90
N VAL A 234 16.53 3.91 -1.98
CA VAL A 234 17.95 3.54 -2.11
C VAL A 234 18.13 2.30 -3.00
N PHE A 235 17.29 1.27 -2.84
CA PHE A 235 17.53 -0.02 -3.49
C PHE A 235 16.78 -0.23 -4.81
N ALA A 236 15.64 0.43 -5.01
CA ALA A 236 14.84 0.23 -6.21
C ALA A 236 15.55 0.61 -7.52
N PRO A 237 16.39 1.65 -7.60
CA PRO A 237 17.13 1.95 -8.82
C PRO A 237 17.94 0.77 -9.34
N ASP A 238 18.71 0.11 -8.49
CA ASP A 238 19.49 -1.07 -8.87
C ASP A 238 18.59 -2.27 -9.17
N GLN A 239 17.54 -2.50 -8.35
CA GLN A 239 16.60 -3.59 -8.53
C GLN A 239 15.87 -3.52 -9.88
N HIS A 240 15.55 -2.33 -10.36
CA HIS A 240 14.81 -2.10 -11.59
C HIS A 240 15.68 -1.70 -12.78
N GLY A 241 17.00 -1.73 -12.62
CA GLY A 241 17.95 -1.42 -13.69
C GLY A 241 17.89 0.04 -14.15
N ALA A 242 17.72 0.96 -13.22
CA ALA A 242 17.67 2.38 -13.52
C ALA A 242 18.98 2.88 -14.16
N THR A 243 18.82 3.86 -15.07
CA THR A 243 19.96 4.52 -15.73
C THR A 243 19.81 6.04 -15.61
N ALA A 244 20.81 6.79 -16.01
CA ALA A 244 20.73 8.26 -16.03
C ALA A 244 19.61 8.77 -16.96
N ASP A 245 19.36 8.04 -18.07
CA ASP A 245 18.32 8.39 -19.04
C ASP A 245 16.92 7.87 -18.65
N ASN A 246 16.87 6.85 -17.80
CA ASN A 246 15.64 6.28 -17.27
C ASN A 246 15.79 6.03 -15.77
N PRO A 247 15.71 7.08 -14.93
CA PRO A 247 15.83 6.95 -13.48
C PRO A 247 14.63 6.23 -12.89
N TYR A 248 14.80 5.58 -11.74
CA TYR A 248 13.72 5.02 -10.93
C TYR A 248 13.62 5.84 -9.63
N GLU A 249 12.61 6.70 -9.52
CA GLU A 249 12.50 7.72 -8.46
C GLU A 249 11.28 7.46 -7.57
N VAL A 250 11.44 6.67 -6.51
CA VAL A 250 10.34 6.29 -5.59
C VAL A 250 9.66 7.51 -4.99
N ALA A 251 10.44 8.52 -4.57
CA ALA A 251 9.93 9.78 -4.05
C ALA A 251 9.45 10.75 -5.16
N GLY A 252 9.46 10.31 -6.42
CA GLY A 252 8.96 11.02 -7.58
C GLY A 252 9.95 11.98 -8.24
N ALA A 253 9.60 12.41 -9.46
CA ALA A 253 10.47 13.20 -10.33
C ALA A 253 10.88 14.56 -9.77
N ASP A 254 10.14 15.13 -8.83
CA ASP A 254 10.51 16.35 -8.09
C ASP A 254 11.18 16.07 -6.74
N GLY A 255 11.29 14.78 -6.37
CA GLY A 255 11.89 14.30 -5.14
C GLY A 255 10.98 14.37 -3.90
N ILE A 256 9.71 14.77 -4.06
CA ILE A 256 8.77 15.01 -2.96
C ILE A 256 7.43 14.31 -3.18
N HIS A 257 6.94 14.31 -4.42
CA HIS A 257 5.64 13.78 -4.79
C HIS A 257 5.80 12.42 -5.50
N PRO A 258 5.64 11.30 -4.80
CA PRO A 258 5.87 9.98 -5.37
C PRO A 258 5.11 9.70 -6.66
N GLY A 259 5.68 8.87 -7.53
CA GLY A 259 4.98 8.17 -8.59
C GLY A 259 4.10 7.05 -8.02
N TRP A 260 3.49 6.24 -8.87
CA TRP A 260 2.63 5.13 -8.40
C TRP A 260 3.38 4.15 -7.51
N ALA A 261 4.65 3.83 -7.82
CA ALA A 261 5.45 2.90 -7.04
C ALA A 261 5.61 3.34 -5.58
N GLY A 262 5.98 4.61 -5.33
CA GLY A 262 6.07 5.14 -3.98
C GLY A 262 4.70 5.21 -3.27
N HIS A 263 3.63 5.49 -4.01
CA HIS A 263 2.28 5.45 -3.45
C HIS A 263 1.82 4.03 -3.08
N VAL A 264 2.31 2.97 -3.73
CA VAL A 264 2.07 1.58 -3.29
C VAL A 264 2.74 1.32 -1.94
N VAL A 265 3.97 1.80 -1.73
CA VAL A 265 4.64 1.70 -0.42
C VAL A 265 3.81 2.38 0.67
N MET A 266 3.27 3.57 0.41
CA MET A 266 2.37 4.27 1.33
C MET A 266 1.10 3.48 1.61
N ALA A 267 0.40 3.02 0.56
CA ALA A 267 -0.83 2.24 0.70
C ALA A 267 -0.60 0.97 1.51
N TYR A 268 0.50 0.26 1.23
CA TYR A 268 0.91 -0.93 1.98
C TYR A 268 1.05 -0.63 3.48
N ALA A 269 1.78 0.44 3.84
CA ALA A 269 1.97 0.83 5.23
C ALA A 269 0.63 1.09 5.94
N PHE A 270 -0.31 1.80 5.31
CA PHE A 270 -1.63 2.07 5.88
C PHE A 270 -2.52 0.82 5.96
N LEU A 271 -2.55 -0.02 4.92
CA LEU A 271 -3.32 -1.28 4.93
C LEU A 271 -2.83 -2.21 6.04
N LYS A 272 -1.51 -2.35 6.21
CA LYS A 272 -0.91 -3.12 7.31
C LYS A 272 -1.23 -2.53 8.67
N ALA A 273 -1.14 -1.20 8.84
CA ALA A 273 -1.47 -0.51 10.09
C ALA A 273 -2.94 -0.69 10.48
N MET A 274 -3.85 -0.78 9.49
CA MET A 274 -5.26 -1.12 9.73
C MET A 274 -5.48 -2.59 10.08
N GLY A 275 -4.44 -3.42 10.05
CA GLY A 275 -4.48 -4.84 10.45
C GLY A 275 -5.05 -5.78 9.41
N LEU A 276 -5.03 -5.38 8.13
CA LEU A 276 -5.44 -6.27 7.04
C LEU A 276 -4.41 -7.39 6.86
N ASP A 277 -4.90 -8.62 6.80
CA ASP A 277 -4.08 -9.83 6.72
C ASP A 277 -3.80 -10.29 5.29
N GLY A 278 -4.51 -9.72 4.31
CA GLY A 278 -4.34 -10.04 2.88
C GLY A 278 -4.88 -11.39 2.45
N GLN A 279 -5.64 -12.06 3.29
CA GLN A 279 -6.31 -13.29 2.90
C GLN A 279 -7.49 -12.98 1.97
N ILE A 280 -7.29 -13.11 0.66
CA ILE A 280 -8.33 -12.90 -0.35
C ILE A 280 -9.22 -14.13 -0.47
N GLY A 281 -8.60 -15.31 -0.56
CA GLY A 281 -9.30 -16.57 -0.63
C GLY A 281 -8.36 -17.76 -0.70
N GLU A 282 -8.95 -18.95 -0.51
CA GLU A 282 -8.26 -20.22 -0.65
C GLU A 282 -9.12 -21.19 -1.43
N ILE A 283 -8.52 -21.88 -2.39
CA ILE A 283 -9.14 -22.92 -3.21
C ILE A 283 -8.40 -24.21 -2.94
N ASN A 284 -9.08 -25.18 -2.35
CA ASN A 284 -8.53 -26.48 -2.00
C ASN A 284 -9.01 -27.54 -2.99
N VAL A 285 -8.09 -28.35 -3.51
CA VAL A 285 -8.35 -29.39 -4.51
C VAL A 285 -7.81 -30.74 -4.04
N ASP A 286 -8.65 -31.74 -4.02
CA ASP A 286 -8.25 -33.15 -3.89
C ASP A 286 -8.23 -33.79 -5.29
N LEU A 287 -7.04 -33.91 -5.87
CA LEU A 287 -6.87 -34.49 -7.22
C LEU A 287 -7.16 -35.97 -7.28
N ALA A 288 -7.00 -36.73 -6.17
CA ALA A 288 -7.33 -38.15 -6.09
C ALA A 288 -8.83 -38.36 -5.94
N GLY A 289 -9.48 -37.62 -5.05
CA GLY A 289 -10.91 -37.71 -4.80
C GLY A 289 -11.78 -36.97 -5.82
N GLY A 290 -11.18 -36.10 -6.65
CA GLY A 290 -11.88 -35.32 -7.66
C GLY A 290 -12.80 -34.25 -7.07
N SER A 291 -12.53 -33.78 -5.85
CA SER A 291 -13.32 -32.74 -5.16
C SER A 291 -12.54 -31.44 -4.97
N ALA A 292 -13.27 -30.33 -4.86
CA ALA A 292 -12.68 -29.04 -4.56
C ALA A 292 -13.61 -28.18 -3.69
N THR A 293 -13.03 -27.29 -2.90
CA THR A 293 -13.74 -26.33 -2.05
C THR A 293 -13.10 -24.95 -2.12
N GLY A 294 -13.90 -23.90 -1.93
CA GLY A 294 -13.43 -22.51 -1.82
C GLY A 294 -13.74 -21.93 -0.44
N SER A 295 -12.92 -20.99 -0.01
CA SER A 295 -13.21 -20.15 1.16
C SER A 295 -14.35 -19.16 0.85
N GLU A 296 -14.79 -18.41 1.88
CA GLU A 296 -15.85 -17.41 1.73
C GLU A 296 -15.59 -16.43 0.57
N GLY A 297 -16.60 -16.27 -0.29
CA GLY A 297 -16.51 -15.45 -1.49
C GLY A 297 -16.04 -16.18 -2.75
N HIS A 298 -15.76 -17.49 -2.67
CA HIS A 298 -15.30 -18.31 -3.78
C HIS A 298 -16.08 -19.63 -3.84
N GLU A 299 -17.06 -19.72 -4.72
CA GLU A 299 -17.82 -20.94 -4.98
C GLU A 299 -17.07 -21.80 -6.02
N VAL A 300 -16.81 -23.06 -5.71
CA VAL A 300 -15.98 -23.96 -6.54
C VAL A 300 -16.80 -25.18 -6.96
N GLU A 301 -16.79 -25.47 -8.26
CA GLU A 301 -17.38 -26.64 -8.88
C GLU A 301 -16.29 -27.42 -9.64
N THR A 302 -16.15 -28.72 -9.39
CA THR A 302 -15.30 -29.60 -10.20
C THR A 302 -16.07 -29.97 -11.46
N THR A 303 -15.57 -29.58 -12.64
CA THR A 303 -16.21 -29.82 -13.94
C THR A 303 -15.56 -30.94 -14.73
N GLY A 304 -14.41 -31.42 -14.31
CA GLY A 304 -13.65 -32.56 -14.89
C GLY A 304 -12.40 -32.85 -14.05
N PRO A 305 -11.65 -33.91 -14.37
CA PRO A 305 -10.41 -34.20 -13.67
C PRO A 305 -9.42 -33.04 -13.71
N GLY A 306 -9.12 -32.44 -12.55
CA GLY A 306 -8.24 -31.27 -12.43
C GLY A 306 -8.79 -29.98 -13.07
N VAL A 307 -10.10 -29.91 -13.37
CA VAL A 307 -10.73 -28.71 -13.95
C VAL A 307 -11.78 -28.16 -13.01
N LEU A 308 -11.58 -26.91 -12.59
CA LEU A 308 -12.43 -26.21 -11.64
C LEU A 308 -13.10 -25.02 -12.34
N ARG A 309 -14.40 -24.87 -12.12
CA ARG A 309 -15.11 -23.63 -12.34
C ARG A 309 -15.24 -22.91 -11.00
N VAL A 310 -14.75 -21.68 -10.91
CA VAL A 310 -14.80 -20.87 -9.71
C VAL A 310 -15.61 -19.62 -9.98
N THR A 311 -16.56 -19.31 -9.09
CA THR A 311 -17.32 -18.05 -9.12
C THR A 311 -16.96 -17.25 -7.88
N SER A 312 -16.35 -16.08 -8.07
CA SER A 312 -15.77 -15.27 -7.01
C SER A 312 -16.45 -13.90 -6.92
N SER A 313 -16.89 -13.55 -5.72
CA SER A 313 -17.45 -12.22 -5.36
C SER A 313 -16.44 -11.34 -4.61
N ARG A 314 -15.21 -11.81 -4.47
CA ARG A 314 -14.08 -11.14 -3.84
C ARG A 314 -12.87 -11.26 -4.76
N TYR A 315 -12.17 -10.16 -5.03
CA TYR A 315 -11.13 -10.12 -6.04
C TYR A 315 -9.74 -9.98 -5.42
N PRO A 316 -8.70 -10.61 -5.97
CA PRO A 316 -7.32 -10.24 -5.66
C PRO A 316 -7.05 -8.83 -6.17
N PHE A 317 -6.04 -8.18 -5.60
CA PHE A 317 -5.57 -6.89 -6.09
C PHE A 317 -4.84 -7.08 -7.43
N CYS A 318 -5.34 -6.42 -8.47
CA CYS A 318 -4.80 -6.52 -9.82
C CYS A 318 -3.99 -5.27 -10.16
N ALA A 319 -2.68 -5.39 -10.10
CA ALA A 319 -1.78 -4.30 -10.46
C ALA A 319 -1.65 -4.12 -11.98
N THR A 320 -1.50 -2.87 -12.40
CA THR A 320 -1.27 -2.50 -13.81
C THR A 320 0.07 -1.81 -14.00
N GLY A 321 0.56 -1.75 -15.23
CA GLY A 321 1.78 -1.04 -15.63
C GLY A 321 2.99 -1.94 -15.81
N ASP A 322 4.12 -1.33 -16.16
CA ASP A 322 5.41 -1.99 -16.38
C ASP A 322 6.14 -2.25 -15.06
N LEU A 323 6.87 -3.36 -14.98
CA LEU A 323 7.65 -3.73 -13.79
C LEU A 323 8.85 -2.80 -13.53
N HIS A 324 9.34 -2.12 -14.56
CA HIS A 324 10.53 -1.27 -14.48
C HIS A 324 10.22 0.24 -14.50
N ASP A 325 8.94 0.60 -14.44
CA ASP A 325 8.49 2.00 -14.43
C ASP A 325 8.06 2.40 -13.01
N ASP A 326 8.70 3.42 -12.44
CA ASP A 326 8.36 3.94 -11.11
C ASP A 326 6.97 4.60 -11.05
N ASN A 327 6.39 4.89 -12.21
CA ASN A 327 5.01 5.37 -12.33
C ASN A 327 4.01 4.24 -12.58
N SER A 328 4.28 3.04 -12.11
CA SER A 328 3.49 1.82 -12.24
C SER A 328 3.13 1.23 -10.88
N VAL A 329 1.87 0.82 -10.70
CA VAL A 329 1.40 0.11 -9.50
C VAL A 329 2.07 -1.27 -9.42
N ARG A 330 2.21 -1.96 -10.55
CA ARG A 330 2.85 -3.28 -10.62
C ARG A 330 4.31 -3.23 -10.15
N SER A 331 5.07 -2.23 -10.58
CA SER A 331 6.43 -2.01 -10.11
C SER A 331 6.48 -1.71 -8.61
N GLY A 332 5.58 -0.85 -8.12
CA GLY A 332 5.50 -0.51 -6.70
C GLY A 332 5.24 -1.71 -5.78
N MET A 333 4.50 -2.73 -6.25
CA MET A 333 4.25 -3.95 -5.46
C MET A 333 5.50 -4.78 -5.22
N THR A 334 6.56 -4.60 -6.02
CA THR A 334 7.86 -5.28 -5.80
C THR A 334 8.71 -4.62 -4.73
N LEU A 335 8.40 -3.39 -4.34
CA LEU A 335 9.15 -2.62 -3.33
C LEU A 335 8.79 -3.01 -1.89
N VAL A 336 7.69 -3.70 -1.71
CA VAL A 336 7.16 -4.17 -0.42
C VAL A 336 6.58 -5.58 -0.61
N PRO A 337 6.43 -6.41 0.43
CA PRO A 337 5.89 -7.76 0.28
C PRO A 337 4.37 -7.76 0.06
N PHE A 338 3.87 -6.97 -0.92
CA PHE A 338 2.45 -6.73 -1.14
C PHE A 338 1.67 -8.02 -1.43
N ASP A 339 2.15 -8.82 -2.40
CA ASP A 339 1.48 -10.07 -2.77
C ASP A 339 1.53 -11.11 -1.65
N ALA A 340 2.63 -11.17 -0.91
CA ALA A 340 2.79 -12.12 0.19
C ALA A 340 1.95 -11.78 1.41
N GLU A 341 1.69 -10.49 1.68
CA GLU A 341 1.08 -10.03 2.91
C GLU A 341 -0.30 -9.41 2.76
N LEU A 342 -0.66 -8.94 1.56
CA LEU A 342 -1.94 -8.24 1.31
C LEU A 342 -2.75 -8.81 0.14
N ASN A 343 -2.22 -9.79 -0.62
CA ASN A 343 -2.85 -10.22 -1.87
C ASN A 343 -2.77 -11.73 -2.08
N ARG A 344 -3.27 -12.52 -1.13
CA ARG A 344 -3.20 -13.98 -1.21
C ARG A 344 -4.52 -14.59 -1.67
N LEU A 345 -4.55 -15.03 -2.94
CA LEU A 345 -5.54 -15.98 -3.46
C LEU A 345 -4.82 -17.31 -3.66
N THR A 346 -4.94 -18.20 -2.70
CA THR A 346 -4.12 -19.41 -2.60
C THR A 346 -4.81 -20.62 -3.23
N LEU A 347 -4.10 -21.34 -4.09
CA LEU A 347 -4.48 -22.66 -4.60
C LEU A 347 -3.69 -23.72 -3.86
N VAL A 348 -4.38 -24.62 -3.16
CA VAL A 348 -3.81 -25.79 -2.52
C VAL A 348 -4.30 -27.03 -3.26
N ALA A 349 -3.41 -27.88 -3.75
CA ALA A 349 -3.81 -29.13 -4.40
C ALA A 349 -3.02 -30.32 -3.84
N SER A 350 -3.74 -31.37 -3.47
CA SER A 350 -3.19 -32.59 -2.87
C SER A 350 -3.68 -33.84 -3.58
N GLY A 351 -3.09 -35.00 -3.24
CA GLY A 351 -3.52 -36.31 -3.75
C GLY A 351 -3.19 -36.54 -5.24
N GLY A 352 -2.37 -35.73 -5.84
CA GLY A 352 -1.96 -35.92 -7.22
C GLY A 352 -0.96 -37.06 -7.42
N SER A 353 -0.97 -37.71 -8.60
CA SER A 353 -0.09 -38.84 -8.92
C SER A 353 1.20 -38.43 -9.67
N ALA A 354 1.34 -37.17 -10.07
CA ALA A 354 2.50 -36.67 -10.78
C ALA A 354 3.37 -35.76 -9.90
N ASP A 355 4.66 -35.71 -10.17
CA ASP A 355 5.61 -34.84 -9.45
C ASP A 355 5.43 -33.35 -9.78
N ARG A 356 4.89 -33.04 -10.97
CA ARG A 356 4.67 -31.69 -11.46
C ARG A 356 3.31 -31.55 -12.14
N TYR A 357 2.74 -30.37 -12.03
CA TYR A 357 1.48 -29.98 -12.66
C TYR A 357 1.63 -28.65 -13.36
N GLN A 358 1.05 -28.54 -14.54
CA GLN A 358 0.78 -27.27 -15.20
C GLN A 358 -0.55 -26.73 -14.66
N VAL A 359 -0.50 -25.54 -14.06
CA VAL A 359 -1.69 -24.79 -13.65
C VAL A 359 -1.97 -23.75 -14.73
N THR A 360 -3.18 -23.77 -15.27
CA THR A 360 -3.67 -22.76 -16.25
C THR A 360 -4.76 -21.94 -15.61
N TRP A 361 -4.61 -20.60 -15.66
CA TRP A 361 -5.57 -19.64 -15.14
C TRP A 361 -5.58 -18.38 -15.99
N GLY A 362 -6.77 -17.94 -16.44
CA GLY A 362 -6.92 -16.70 -17.22
C GLY A 362 -6.19 -16.70 -18.59
N GLY A 363 -5.92 -17.87 -19.16
CA GLY A 363 -5.20 -17.99 -20.44
C GLY A 363 -3.67 -18.06 -20.30
N ALA A 364 -3.12 -17.91 -19.10
CA ALA A 364 -1.71 -18.13 -18.78
C ALA A 364 -1.51 -19.48 -18.10
N SER A 365 -0.33 -20.09 -18.32
CA SER A 365 0.03 -21.36 -17.68
C SER A 365 1.38 -21.27 -16.99
N ARG A 366 1.51 -21.94 -15.84
CA ARG A 366 2.75 -22.08 -15.08
C ARG A 366 2.87 -23.50 -14.55
N GLU A 367 4.10 -23.96 -14.38
CA GLU A 367 4.38 -25.28 -13.82
C GLU A 367 4.80 -25.18 -12.35
N PHE A 368 4.21 -26.05 -11.54
CA PHE A 368 4.54 -26.19 -10.11
C PHE A 368 4.82 -27.66 -9.78
N THR A 369 5.64 -27.92 -8.80
CA THR A 369 5.79 -29.25 -8.21
C THR A 369 4.56 -29.59 -7.37
N ALA A 370 4.28 -30.88 -7.17
CA ALA A 370 3.23 -31.33 -6.25
C ALA A 370 3.42 -30.76 -4.84
N ALA A 371 4.68 -30.69 -4.37
CA ALA A 371 5.00 -30.15 -3.06
C ALA A 371 4.76 -28.62 -2.94
N GLU A 372 4.89 -27.85 -4.01
CA GLU A 372 4.52 -26.43 -4.04
C GLU A 372 3.01 -26.27 -3.97
N LEU A 373 2.28 -27.06 -4.73
CA LEU A 373 0.81 -27.05 -4.71
C LEU A 373 0.24 -27.48 -3.36
N GLU A 374 0.84 -28.49 -2.70
CA GLU A 374 0.43 -28.92 -1.36
C GLU A 374 0.68 -27.84 -0.29
N ARG A 375 1.75 -27.04 -0.42
CA ARG A 375 2.01 -25.92 0.48
C ARG A 375 1.14 -24.70 0.20
N GLY A 376 0.56 -24.65 -0.99
CA GLY A 376 -0.22 -23.52 -1.50
C GLY A 376 0.57 -22.57 -2.39
N VAL A 377 0.00 -22.27 -3.54
CA VAL A 377 0.51 -21.33 -4.54
C VAL A 377 -0.37 -20.10 -4.54
N ASN A 378 0.23 -18.92 -4.42
CA ASN A 378 -0.51 -17.65 -4.52
C ASN A 378 -0.79 -17.30 -5.99
N LEU A 379 -2.00 -17.58 -6.45
CA LEU A 379 -2.41 -17.32 -7.83
C LEU A 379 -2.29 -15.84 -8.22
N ALA A 380 -2.54 -14.91 -7.29
CA ALA A 380 -2.44 -13.47 -7.58
C ALA A 380 -1.00 -13.03 -7.87
N ALA A 381 -0.02 -13.63 -7.19
CA ALA A 381 1.40 -13.35 -7.43
C ALA A 381 1.92 -14.00 -8.71
N GLU A 382 1.48 -15.24 -8.98
CA GLU A 382 1.98 -16.02 -10.12
C GLU A 382 1.34 -15.62 -11.46
N PHE A 383 0.10 -15.12 -11.44
CA PHE A 383 -0.67 -14.79 -12.63
C PHE A 383 -1.09 -13.33 -12.62
N VAL A 384 -0.17 -12.45 -12.98
CA VAL A 384 -0.38 -10.99 -12.94
C VAL A 384 -1.53 -10.56 -13.85
N GLU A 385 -1.62 -11.15 -15.05
CA GLU A 385 -2.79 -11.03 -15.90
C GLU A 385 -3.74 -12.20 -15.59
N ASN A 386 -4.91 -11.90 -15.05
CA ASN A 386 -5.83 -12.89 -14.52
C ASN A 386 -7.30 -12.50 -14.78
N PRO A 387 -8.27 -13.39 -14.58
CA PRO A 387 -9.68 -13.15 -14.90
C PRO A 387 -10.34 -11.96 -14.21
N PHE A 388 -9.74 -11.45 -13.12
CA PHE A 388 -10.31 -10.34 -12.36
C PHE A 388 -9.89 -8.96 -12.86
N CYS A 389 -8.82 -8.85 -13.67
CA CYS A 389 -8.20 -7.57 -14.01
C CYS A 389 -9.20 -6.56 -14.60
N ALA A 390 -10.10 -6.99 -15.48
CA ALA A 390 -11.09 -6.10 -16.11
C ALA A 390 -12.12 -5.59 -15.06
N ALA A 391 -12.68 -6.47 -14.24
CA ALA A 391 -13.66 -6.10 -13.22
C ALA A 391 -13.02 -5.26 -12.10
N PHE A 392 -11.79 -5.56 -11.73
CA PHE A 392 -11.01 -4.76 -10.78
C PHE A 392 -10.77 -3.34 -11.30
N GLN A 393 -10.41 -3.20 -12.59
CA GLN A 393 -10.18 -1.90 -13.22
C GLN A 393 -11.45 -1.04 -13.25
N GLU A 394 -12.64 -1.63 -13.40
CA GLU A 394 -13.91 -0.89 -13.30
C GLU A 394 -14.11 -0.28 -11.91
N VAL A 395 -13.78 -1.03 -10.84
CA VAL A 395 -13.83 -0.53 -9.46
C VAL A 395 -12.85 0.62 -9.27
N ASP A 396 -11.61 0.42 -9.72
CA ASP A 396 -10.54 1.41 -9.61
C ASP A 396 -10.89 2.72 -10.33
N ASN A 397 -11.47 2.64 -11.53
CA ASN A 397 -11.96 3.80 -12.28
C ASN A 397 -13.14 4.52 -11.60
N ALA A 398 -14.02 3.77 -10.92
CA ALA A 398 -15.12 4.38 -10.14
C ALA A 398 -14.58 5.13 -8.93
N VAL A 399 -13.59 4.56 -8.24
CA VAL A 399 -12.90 5.21 -7.11
C VAL A 399 -12.20 6.49 -7.56
N GLU A 400 -11.49 6.47 -8.70
CA GLU A 400 -10.83 7.66 -9.25
C GLU A 400 -11.80 8.83 -9.45
N LYS A 401 -12.92 8.57 -10.11
CA LYS A 401 -13.94 9.60 -10.39
C LYS A 401 -14.52 10.17 -9.10
N LYS A 402 -14.81 9.30 -8.12
CA LYS A 402 -15.36 9.71 -6.83
C LYS A 402 -14.35 10.58 -6.06
N GLN A 403 -13.09 10.14 -5.94
CA GLN A 403 -12.06 10.91 -5.20
C GLN A 403 -11.70 12.22 -5.90
N ALA A 404 -11.73 12.27 -7.23
CA ALA A 404 -11.56 13.52 -7.98
C ALA A 404 -12.66 14.52 -7.65
N PHE A 405 -13.92 14.07 -7.57
CA PHE A 405 -15.03 14.88 -7.14
C PHE A 405 -14.88 15.37 -5.69
N GLU A 406 -14.48 14.49 -4.77
CA GLU A 406 -14.27 14.83 -3.35
C GLU A 406 -13.20 15.91 -3.16
N THR A 407 -12.11 15.85 -3.92
CA THR A 407 -11.11 16.93 -3.94
C THR A 407 -11.70 18.24 -4.43
N HIS A 408 -12.52 18.21 -5.50
CA HIS A 408 -13.22 19.40 -6.00
C HIS A 408 -14.21 19.95 -4.96
N GLN A 409 -15.01 19.09 -4.36
CA GLN A 409 -16.01 19.43 -3.33
C GLN A 409 -15.35 20.22 -2.19
N VAL A 410 -14.27 19.66 -1.59
CA VAL A 410 -13.60 20.32 -0.48
C VAL A 410 -12.92 21.61 -0.93
N LYS A 411 -12.06 21.55 -1.93
CA LYS A 411 -11.17 22.68 -2.28
C LYS A 411 -11.87 23.82 -3.02
N LYS A 412 -12.80 23.50 -3.90
CA LYS A 412 -13.41 24.50 -4.79
C LYS A 412 -14.81 24.93 -4.32
N VAL A 413 -15.55 24.03 -3.69
CA VAL A 413 -16.92 24.39 -3.23
C VAL A 413 -16.87 24.83 -1.77
N PHE A 414 -16.41 24.01 -0.82
CA PHE A 414 -16.45 24.35 0.61
C PHE A 414 -15.58 25.56 0.96
N HIS A 415 -14.39 25.65 0.39
CA HIS A 415 -13.48 26.79 0.54
C HIS A 415 -13.65 27.86 -0.56
N GLY A 416 -14.55 27.62 -1.51
CA GLY A 416 -14.97 28.53 -2.54
C GLY A 416 -16.01 29.57 -2.07
N ARG A 417 -16.62 30.27 -3.02
CA ARG A 417 -17.65 31.26 -2.73
C ARG A 417 -18.90 30.59 -2.11
N SER A 418 -19.39 29.50 -2.71
CA SER A 418 -20.61 28.83 -2.25
C SER A 418 -20.52 28.39 -0.80
N GLY A 419 -19.41 27.74 -0.38
CA GLY A 419 -19.24 27.29 1.00
C GLY A 419 -18.95 28.44 2.00
N ARG A 420 -18.49 29.59 1.53
CA ARG A 420 -18.39 30.79 2.38
C ARG A 420 -19.73 31.50 2.54
N ASP A 421 -20.57 31.50 1.52
CA ASP A 421 -21.91 32.14 1.54
C ASP A 421 -22.90 31.30 2.34
N ASP A 422 -22.99 29.97 2.08
CA ASP A 422 -23.82 29.01 2.80
C ASP A 422 -23.21 27.61 2.75
N PHE A 423 -22.50 27.22 3.81
CA PHE A 423 -21.80 25.93 3.87
C PHE A 423 -22.77 24.75 3.85
N ASP A 424 -23.87 24.82 4.60
CA ASP A 424 -24.82 23.72 4.69
C ASP A 424 -25.54 23.47 3.35
N GLN A 425 -25.85 24.53 2.61
CA GLN A 425 -26.37 24.38 1.26
C GLN A 425 -25.35 23.80 0.31
N ALA A 426 -24.09 24.26 0.38
CA ALA A 426 -23.01 23.74 -0.44
C ALA A 426 -22.76 22.24 -0.17
N VAL A 427 -22.87 21.80 1.09
CA VAL A 427 -22.81 20.37 1.46
C VAL A 427 -23.98 19.60 0.83
N ARG A 428 -25.21 20.07 1.01
CA ARG A 428 -26.39 19.38 0.45
C ARG A 428 -26.30 19.20 -1.05
N ASP A 429 -25.95 20.26 -1.77
CA ASP A 429 -25.88 20.25 -3.23
C ASP A 429 -24.80 19.28 -3.73
N THR A 430 -23.59 19.39 -3.15
CA THR A 430 -22.48 18.54 -3.58
C THR A 430 -22.61 17.08 -3.11
N GLU A 431 -23.29 16.80 -1.99
CA GLU A 431 -23.59 15.41 -1.61
C GLU A 431 -24.60 14.77 -2.57
N ALA A 432 -25.57 15.54 -3.09
CA ALA A 432 -26.46 15.04 -4.14
C ALA A 432 -25.70 14.67 -5.42
N GLU A 433 -24.68 15.44 -5.81
CA GLU A 433 -23.81 15.13 -6.95
C GLU A 433 -22.85 13.96 -6.64
N ARG A 434 -22.34 13.85 -5.41
CA ARG A 434 -21.46 12.79 -4.97
C ARG A 434 -22.16 11.43 -4.87
N ALA A 435 -23.41 11.41 -4.47
CA ALA A 435 -24.16 10.18 -4.18
C ALA A 435 -24.09 9.13 -5.30
N PRO A 436 -24.34 9.46 -6.60
CA PRO A 436 -24.21 8.46 -7.67
C PRO A 436 -22.78 7.94 -7.86
N LEU A 437 -21.75 8.78 -7.61
CA LEU A 437 -20.34 8.35 -7.67
C LEU A 437 -20.01 7.39 -6.53
N ALA A 438 -20.46 7.67 -5.33
CA ALA A 438 -20.31 6.79 -4.18
C ALA A 438 -21.05 5.46 -4.39
N ALA A 439 -22.29 5.51 -4.90
CA ALA A 439 -23.06 4.32 -5.21
C ALA A 439 -22.38 3.43 -6.28
N ALA A 440 -21.70 4.03 -7.25
CA ALA A 440 -20.95 3.28 -8.25
C ALA A 440 -19.78 2.48 -7.65
N VAL A 441 -19.10 3.02 -6.62
CA VAL A 441 -18.04 2.32 -5.87
C VAL A 441 -18.62 1.23 -4.96
N GLN A 442 -19.75 1.52 -4.30
CA GLN A 442 -20.36 0.65 -3.29
C GLN A 442 -21.31 -0.42 -3.86
N ARG A 443 -21.54 -0.41 -5.17
CA ARG A 443 -22.37 -1.46 -5.79
C ARG A 443 -21.76 -2.85 -5.50
N PRO A 444 -22.61 -3.88 -5.30
CA PRO A 444 -22.12 -5.24 -5.18
C PRO A 444 -21.19 -5.59 -6.35
N LEU A 445 -20.06 -6.20 -6.06
CA LEU A 445 -19.13 -6.63 -7.10
C LEU A 445 -19.82 -7.70 -7.97
N PRO A 446 -19.79 -7.57 -9.31
CA PRO A 446 -20.28 -8.63 -10.18
C PRO A 446 -19.43 -9.89 -9.95
N PRO A 447 -20.05 -11.08 -9.73
CA PRO A 447 -19.26 -12.30 -9.61
C PRO A 447 -18.44 -12.57 -10.86
N VAL A 448 -17.15 -12.87 -10.69
CA VAL A 448 -16.25 -13.29 -11.77
C VAL A 448 -16.22 -14.80 -11.81
N THR A 449 -16.73 -15.40 -12.91
CA THR A 449 -16.61 -16.83 -13.15
C THR A 449 -15.39 -17.11 -14.01
N HIS A 450 -14.52 -18.00 -13.52
CA HIS A 450 -13.26 -18.34 -14.17
C HIS A 450 -12.96 -19.84 -14.02
N THR A 451 -12.00 -20.33 -14.81
CA THR A 451 -11.55 -21.72 -14.78
C THR A 451 -10.12 -21.80 -14.27
N ILE A 452 -9.84 -22.76 -13.39
CA ILE A 452 -8.49 -23.18 -13.00
C ILE A 452 -8.33 -24.62 -13.50
N GLU A 453 -7.25 -24.88 -14.23
CA GLU A 453 -6.97 -26.21 -14.77
C GLU A 453 -5.61 -26.70 -14.28
N LEU A 454 -5.57 -27.90 -13.70
CA LEU A 454 -4.36 -28.58 -13.24
C LEU A 454 -4.14 -29.83 -14.12
N ARG A 455 -3.10 -29.85 -14.90
CA ARG A 455 -2.72 -30.99 -15.76
C ARG A 455 -1.39 -31.58 -15.31
N PRO A 456 -1.27 -32.91 -15.14
CA PRO A 456 0.00 -33.53 -14.84
C PRO A 456 0.98 -33.30 -16.01
N VAL A 457 2.21 -32.94 -15.66
CA VAL A 457 3.31 -32.80 -16.63
C VAL A 457 4.00 -34.16 -16.75
N SER A 458 4.02 -34.72 -17.96
CA SER A 458 4.74 -35.97 -18.20
C SER A 458 6.22 -35.76 -18.01
N ALA A 459 6.90 -36.65 -17.28
CA ALA A 459 8.37 -36.65 -17.24
C ALA A 459 8.89 -36.80 -18.68
N SER A 460 9.67 -35.82 -19.14
CA SER A 460 10.42 -35.96 -20.38
C SER A 460 11.31 -37.21 -20.25
N ARG A 461 11.08 -38.21 -21.08
CA ARG A 461 11.92 -39.41 -21.16
C ARG A 461 13.33 -39.07 -21.65
#